data_31f066491aec7645c863eaf19a931721
#
_entry.id   31f066491aec7645c863eaf19a931721
#
_cell.length_a   1.000
_cell.length_b   1.000
_cell.length_c   1.000
_cell.angle_alpha   90.00
_cell.angle_beta   90.00
_cell.angle_gamma   90.00
#
_symmetry.space_group_name_H-M   'P 1'
#
loop_
_entity.id
_entity.type
_entity.pdbx_description
1 polymer ?
#
loop_
_entity_poly.entity_id
_entity_poly.type
_entity_poly.pdbx_seq_one_letter_code
_entity_poly.pdbx_strand_id
1 'polypeptide(L)'
;MPGASILIADDDAMSARFLQRLLSREGHHVRIVTTEAAALSACESNPPDLLLIDLVAPRGHGFDVCHRLKEHRSTRLIPVVIVTSQGDAGERLKAIECGADDFVLKPFDPTELRARVRSLVRLKRYTDELESAEAVILGLGATIEARDPTTRGHCQRLAKYGTTLGKSLGLNDRDLSALDRGGFLHDIGKIAVPDRVLLKGGKLDASESKVMREHPIVGDALCAGLRSLNQVRPIVRHHHERLDGSGYPDGLRNGQVPLLAQIVGVVDVFDALTTERPYRQPMARDDAFEVLTDEAAKGWRDRALVDAFIGVVSEQSPDVS
;
A
#
# COMPACT_ATOMS: atom_id res chain seq x y z
N MET A 1 24.08 17.64 2.33
CA MET A 1 23.18 16.59 1.88
C MET A 1 23.32 16.45 0.38
N PRO A 2 23.18 15.28 -0.27
CA PRO A 2 23.18 15.18 -1.73
C PRO A 2 22.07 16.07 -2.29
N GLY A 3 22.30 16.66 -3.48
CA GLY A 3 21.35 17.54 -4.14
C GLY A 3 20.01 16.85 -4.40
N ALA A 4 18.90 17.58 -4.22
CA ALA A 4 17.57 17.10 -4.57
C ALA A 4 17.22 17.48 -6.00
N SER A 5 16.36 16.70 -6.66
CA SER A 5 15.77 17.05 -7.95
C SER A 5 14.54 17.95 -7.71
N ILE A 6 14.64 19.21 -8.17
CA ILE A 6 13.55 20.18 -8.01
C ILE A 6 13.01 20.55 -9.37
N LEU A 7 11.69 20.52 -9.53
CA LEU A 7 11.01 21.01 -10.72
C LEU A 7 10.40 22.37 -10.42
N ILE A 8 10.59 23.33 -11.32
CA ILE A 8 9.96 24.65 -11.29
C ILE A 8 9.01 24.74 -12.47
N ALA A 9 7.74 24.98 -12.22
CA ALA A 9 6.73 25.25 -13.23
C ALA A 9 6.34 26.74 -13.14
N ASP A 10 6.94 27.56 -14.00
CA ASP A 10 6.76 29.02 -14.01
C ASP A 10 7.02 29.52 -15.45
N ASP A 11 6.11 30.29 -16.04
CA ASP A 11 6.23 30.85 -17.39
C ASP A 11 6.98 32.18 -17.40
N ASP A 12 7.14 32.83 -16.23
CA ASP A 12 8.01 33.97 -16.10
C ASP A 12 9.50 33.53 -16.05
N ALA A 13 10.19 33.73 -17.17
CA ALA A 13 11.58 33.32 -17.29
C ALA A 13 12.52 34.01 -16.27
N MET A 14 12.20 35.22 -15.80
CA MET A 14 12.99 35.89 -14.77
C MET A 14 12.80 35.23 -13.39
N SER A 15 11.57 35.00 -13.00
CA SER A 15 11.20 34.33 -11.77
C SER A 15 11.79 32.91 -11.72
N ALA A 16 11.54 32.11 -12.76
CA ALA A 16 12.07 30.76 -12.88
C ALA A 16 13.59 30.67 -12.77
N ARG A 17 14.32 31.55 -13.48
CA ARG A 17 15.79 31.60 -13.41
C ARG A 17 16.31 32.09 -12.07
N PHE A 18 15.61 33.00 -11.40
CA PHE A 18 15.97 33.43 -10.05
C PHE A 18 15.86 32.24 -9.08
N LEU A 19 14.73 31.54 -9.06
CA LEU A 19 14.52 30.35 -8.25
C LEU A 19 15.54 29.25 -8.56
N GLN A 20 15.82 29.01 -9.84
CA GLN A 20 16.83 28.06 -10.28
C GLN A 20 18.21 28.39 -9.70
N ARG A 21 18.67 29.66 -9.85
CA ARG A 21 19.98 30.08 -9.31
C ARG A 21 20.03 29.95 -7.79
N LEU A 22 18.95 30.30 -7.11
CA LEU A 22 18.84 30.24 -5.66
C LEU A 22 19.02 28.83 -5.15
N LEU A 23 18.31 27.87 -5.76
CA LEU A 23 18.29 26.48 -5.31
C LEU A 23 19.50 25.68 -5.83
N SER A 24 20.02 26.00 -7.01
CA SER A 24 21.25 25.37 -7.53
C SER A 24 22.48 25.71 -6.69
N ARG A 25 22.51 26.90 -6.05
CA ARG A 25 23.58 27.27 -5.10
C ARG A 25 23.57 26.43 -3.82
N GLU A 26 22.43 25.85 -3.46
CA GLU A 26 22.28 24.88 -2.35
C GLU A 26 22.63 23.44 -2.77
N GLY A 27 23.07 23.24 -4.04
CA GLY A 27 23.47 21.94 -4.58
C GLY A 27 22.31 21.12 -5.13
N HIS A 28 21.10 21.71 -5.34
CA HIS A 28 19.97 21.01 -5.94
C HIS A 28 20.06 20.96 -7.47
N HIS A 29 19.54 19.90 -8.08
CA HIS A 29 19.36 19.77 -9.52
C HIS A 29 18.02 20.35 -9.92
N VAL A 30 18.02 21.50 -10.61
CA VAL A 30 16.79 22.25 -10.87
C VAL A 30 16.46 22.22 -12.36
N ARG A 31 15.26 21.72 -12.67
CA ARG A 31 14.66 21.73 -14.01
C ARG A 31 13.56 22.79 -14.05
N ILE A 32 13.38 23.43 -15.20
CA ILE A 32 12.31 24.42 -15.41
C ILE A 32 11.39 23.90 -16.52
N VAL A 33 10.10 24.05 -16.32
CA VAL A 33 9.06 23.86 -17.34
C VAL A 33 8.14 25.08 -17.32
N THR A 34 7.56 25.40 -18.48
CA THR A 34 6.76 26.62 -18.65
C THR A 34 5.29 26.35 -18.93
N THR A 35 4.89 25.07 -18.96
CA THR A 35 3.51 24.67 -19.22
C THR A 35 3.06 23.61 -18.22
N GLU A 36 1.76 23.61 -17.96
CA GLU A 36 1.08 22.64 -17.12
C GLU A 36 1.28 21.20 -17.59
N ALA A 37 1.07 20.96 -18.89
CA ALA A 37 1.26 19.64 -19.49
C ALA A 37 2.70 19.12 -19.31
N ALA A 38 3.71 20.02 -19.45
CA ALA A 38 5.10 19.67 -19.23
C ALA A 38 5.38 19.38 -17.74
N ALA A 39 4.74 20.09 -16.81
CA ALA A 39 4.88 19.85 -15.38
C ALA A 39 4.32 18.46 -14.99
N LEU A 40 3.11 18.15 -15.43
CA LEU A 40 2.48 16.84 -15.19
C LEU A 40 3.31 15.71 -15.80
N SER A 41 3.67 15.81 -17.09
CA SER A 41 4.49 14.81 -17.77
C SER A 41 5.85 14.61 -17.10
N ALA A 42 6.49 15.70 -16.64
CA ALA A 42 7.77 15.62 -15.94
C ALA A 42 7.64 14.95 -14.56
N CYS A 43 6.54 15.18 -13.83
CA CYS A 43 6.24 14.52 -12.56
C CYS A 43 5.93 13.03 -12.71
N GLU A 44 5.27 12.62 -13.79
CA GLU A 44 4.94 11.23 -14.09
C GLU A 44 6.15 10.41 -14.58
N SER A 45 6.92 10.99 -15.53
CA SER A 45 8.04 10.26 -16.17
C SER A 45 9.32 10.25 -15.36
N ASN A 46 9.60 11.32 -14.61
CA ASN A 46 10.80 11.46 -13.78
C ASN A 46 10.46 12.33 -12.55
N PRO A 47 9.82 11.71 -11.52
CA PRO A 47 9.31 12.39 -10.34
C PRO A 47 10.38 13.23 -9.64
N PRO A 48 10.15 14.54 -9.39
CA PRO A 48 11.06 15.36 -8.61
C PRO A 48 10.89 15.12 -7.10
N ASP A 49 11.91 15.48 -6.32
CA ASP A 49 11.85 15.53 -4.87
C ASP A 49 10.97 16.69 -4.35
N LEU A 50 10.70 17.69 -5.19
CA LEU A 50 9.84 18.84 -4.88
C LEU A 50 9.43 19.55 -6.18
N LEU A 51 8.17 20.00 -6.23
CA LEU A 51 7.65 20.86 -7.28
C LEU A 51 7.39 22.26 -6.69
N LEU A 52 7.96 23.30 -7.35
CA LEU A 52 7.56 24.69 -7.15
C LEU A 52 6.69 25.09 -8.32
N ILE A 53 5.47 25.59 -8.07
CA ILE A 53 4.54 25.96 -9.12
C ILE A 53 4.03 27.39 -8.93
N ASP A 54 4.11 28.22 -9.98
CA ASP A 54 3.48 29.54 -10.01
C ASP A 54 1.99 29.41 -10.42
N LEU A 55 1.10 30.09 -9.70
CA LEU A 55 -0.33 30.11 -10.02
C LEU A 55 -0.65 30.96 -11.25
N VAL A 56 0.19 31.95 -11.55
CA VAL A 56 -0.02 32.90 -12.65
C VAL A 56 0.46 32.32 -14.00
N ALA A 57 1.19 31.20 -13.98
CA ALA A 57 1.60 30.45 -15.16
C ALA A 57 0.40 30.19 -16.11
N PRO A 58 0.56 30.15 -17.45
CA PRO A 58 -0.42 30.65 -18.39
C PRO A 58 -1.79 30.01 -18.19
N ARG A 59 -2.76 30.84 -17.76
CA ARG A 59 -4.20 30.61 -17.60
C ARG A 59 -4.72 30.15 -16.22
N GLY A 60 -3.97 30.29 -15.12
CA GLY A 60 -4.53 30.16 -13.78
C GLY A 60 -4.81 28.71 -13.30
N HIS A 61 -4.17 27.71 -13.88
CA HIS A 61 -4.43 26.30 -13.61
C HIS A 61 -3.43 25.61 -12.64
N GLY A 62 -2.58 26.37 -11.93
CA GLY A 62 -1.62 25.79 -10.99
C GLY A 62 -2.27 24.95 -9.87
N PHE A 63 -3.48 25.31 -9.45
CA PHE A 63 -4.27 24.53 -8.50
C PHE A 63 -4.73 23.18 -9.09
N ASP A 64 -5.11 23.16 -10.39
CA ASP A 64 -5.54 21.93 -11.07
C ASP A 64 -4.38 20.94 -11.21
N VAL A 65 -3.18 21.45 -11.52
CA VAL A 65 -1.95 20.63 -11.55
C VAL A 65 -1.68 20.03 -10.19
N CYS A 66 -1.73 20.83 -9.14
CA CYS A 66 -1.53 20.35 -7.77
C CYS A 66 -2.56 19.26 -7.42
N HIS A 67 -3.82 19.51 -7.62
CA HIS A 67 -4.91 18.57 -7.34
C HIS A 67 -4.71 17.24 -8.08
N ARG A 68 -4.48 17.27 -9.39
CA ARG A 68 -4.22 16.07 -10.21
C ARG A 68 -3.03 15.27 -9.71
N LEU A 69 -1.92 15.95 -9.34
CA LEU A 69 -0.75 15.27 -8.79
C LEU A 69 -1.05 14.60 -7.44
N LYS A 70 -1.89 15.25 -6.59
CA LYS A 70 -2.23 14.73 -5.27
C LYS A 70 -3.25 13.59 -5.30
N GLU A 71 -4.08 13.50 -6.33
CA GLU A 71 -5.01 12.39 -6.52
C GLU A 71 -4.33 11.12 -7.07
N HIS A 72 -3.27 11.27 -7.86
CA HIS A 72 -2.67 10.14 -8.52
C HIS A 72 -1.66 9.42 -7.62
N ARG A 73 -1.77 8.08 -7.51
CA ARG A 73 -0.98 7.24 -6.58
C ARG A 73 0.53 7.43 -6.75
N SER A 74 1.03 7.58 -7.98
CA SER A 74 2.47 7.69 -8.26
C SER A 74 3.06 9.08 -7.98
N THR A 75 2.24 10.13 -7.89
CA THR A 75 2.71 11.51 -7.76
C THR A 75 2.26 12.20 -6.48
N ARG A 76 1.28 11.66 -5.76
CA ARG A 76 0.69 12.27 -4.54
C ARG A 76 1.69 12.60 -3.44
N LEU A 77 2.81 11.88 -3.40
CA LEU A 77 3.88 12.08 -2.41
C LEU A 77 4.96 13.07 -2.87
N ILE A 78 4.83 13.68 -4.05
CA ILE A 78 5.67 14.79 -4.46
C ILE A 78 5.22 16.03 -3.68
N PRO A 79 6.08 16.65 -2.85
CA PRO A 79 5.75 17.90 -2.21
C PRO A 79 5.54 19.01 -3.25
N VAL A 80 4.44 19.74 -3.13
CA VAL A 80 4.08 20.83 -4.02
C VAL A 80 4.06 22.15 -3.23
N VAL A 81 4.87 23.12 -3.65
CA VAL A 81 4.88 24.47 -3.10
C VAL A 81 4.34 25.43 -4.15
N ILE A 82 3.27 26.10 -3.80
CA ILE A 82 2.71 27.16 -4.64
C ILE A 82 3.46 28.45 -4.37
N VAL A 83 3.98 29.10 -5.42
CA VAL A 83 4.72 30.37 -5.34
C VAL A 83 4.01 31.37 -6.22
N THR A 84 3.38 32.40 -5.64
CA THR A 84 2.52 33.33 -6.40
C THR A 84 2.67 34.78 -5.95
N SER A 85 2.36 35.73 -6.84
CA SER A 85 2.23 37.14 -6.51
C SER A 85 0.82 37.52 -5.95
N GLN A 86 -0.12 36.59 -6.05
CA GLN A 86 -1.48 36.77 -5.55
C GLN A 86 -1.61 35.98 -4.25
N GLY A 87 -2.20 36.56 -3.23
CA GLY A 87 -2.19 35.95 -1.90
C GLY A 87 -3.34 36.38 -1.02
N ASP A 88 -4.53 36.51 -1.60
CA ASP A 88 -5.73 36.75 -0.80
C ASP A 88 -6.12 35.50 0.01
N ALA A 89 -7.05 35.66 0.93
CA ALA A 89 -7.50 34.56 1.78
C ALA A 89 -8.15 33.41 0.98
N GLY A 90 -8.76 33.73 -0.18
CA GLY A 90 -9.40 32.75 -1.05
C GLY A 90 -8.38 31.86 -1.78
N GLU A 91 -7.26 32.42 -2.24
CA GLU A 91 -6.20 31.67 -2.88
C GLU A 91 -5.45 30.75 -1.91
N ARG A 92 -5.22 31.21 -0.68
CA ARG A 92 -4.66 30.36 0.37
C ARG A 92 -5.55 29.16 0.68
N LEU A 93 -6.86 29.39 0.74
CA LEU A 93 -7.82 28.30 0.95
C LEU A 93 -7.77 27.29 -0.19
N LYS A 94 -7.79 27.76 -1.45
CA LYS A 94 -7.67 26.89 -2.63
C LYS A 94 -6.36 26.11 -2.64
N ALA A 95 -5.25 26.70 -2.19
CA ALA A 95 -3.97 25.98 -2.07
C ALA A 95 -4.05 24.81 -1.09
N ILE A 96 -4.74 25.01 0.03
CA ILE A 96 -4.98 23.94 1.02
C ILE A 96 -5.91 22.87 0.42
N GLU A 97 -7.00 23.28 -0.21
CA GLU A 97 -8.00 22.37 -0.81
C GLU A 97 -7.43 21.52 -1.94
N CYS A 98 -6.51 22.06 -2.77
CA CYS A 98 -5.83 21.27 -3.81
C CYS A 98 -4.74 20.34 -3.27
N GLY A 99 -4.46 20.39 -1.94
CA GLY A 99 -3.48 19.52 -1.28
C GLY A 99 -2.03 20.02 -1.40
N ALA A 100 -1.78 21.31 -1.66
CA ALA A 100 -0.44 21.87 -1.64
C ALA A 100 0.19 21.75 -0.25
N ASP A 101 1.48 21.41 -0.20
CA ASP A 101 2.22 21.21 1.06
C ASP A 101 2.70 22.54 1.66
N ASP A 102 2.87 23.58 0.83
CA ASP A 102 3.20 24.93 1.29
C ASP A 102 2.78 25.99 0.25
N PHE A 103 2.74 27.25 0.71
CA PHE A 103 2.34 28.39 -0.06
C PHE A 103 3.28 29.56 0.24
N VAL A 104 3.85 30.20 -0.81
CA VAL A 104 4.83 31.28 -0.69
C VAL A 104 4.41 32.47 -1.55
N LEU A 105 4.31 33.64 -0.93
CA LEU A 105 3.99 34.90 -1.62
C LEU A 105 5.24 35.58 -2.20
N LYS A 106 5.15 36.07 -3.43
CA LYS A 106 6.13 36.99 -4.03
C LYS A 106 5.79 38.45 -3.63
N PRO A 107 6.76 39.27 -3.21
CA PRO A 107 8.17 38.95 -3.01
C PRO A 107 8.41 38.17 -1.71
N PHE A 108 9.29 37.18 -1.75
CA PHE A 108 9.63 36.34 -0.60
C PHE A 108 11.11 36.53 -0.16
N ASP A 109 11.39 36.22 1.09
CA ASP A 109 12.76 36.14 1.59
C ASP A 109 13.43 34.85 1.06
N PRO A 110 14.54 34.97 0.32
CA PRO A 110 15.29 33.81 -0.18
C PRO A 110 15.73 32.83 0.93
N THR A 111 15.99 33.31 2.15
CA THR A 111 16.39 32.48 3.27
C THR A 111 15.21 31.65 3.77
N GLU A 112 14.03 32.25 3.85
CA GLU A 112 12.80 31.57 4.21
C GLU A 112 12.44 30.47 3.20
N LEU A 113 12.45 30.80 1.90
CA LEU A 113 12.15 29.82 0.86
C LEU A 113 13.12 28.62 0.91
N ARG A 114 14.45 28.89 1.08
CA ARG A 114 15.43 27.81 1.23
C ARG A 114 15.14 26.91 2.43
N ALA A 115 14.74 27.48 3.57
CA ALA A 115 14.42 26.72 4.75
C ALA A 115 13.19 25.81 4.55
N ARG A 116 12.14 26.31 3.87
CA ARG A 116 10.93 25.56 3.52
C ARG A 116 11.24 24.41 2.55
N VAL A 117 11.95 24.70 1.46
CA VAL A 117 12.40 23.69 0.48
C VAL A 117 13.21 22.59 1.17
N ARG A 118 14.17 22.96 2.02
CA ARG A 118 14.99 21.99 2.75
C ARG A 118 14.15 21.09 3.66
N SER A 119 13.15 21.66 4.32
CA SER A 119 12.25 20.89 5.20
C SER A 119 11.41 19.88 4.42
N LEU A 120 10.80 20.31 3.30
CA LEU A 120 9.96 19.46 2.46
C LEU A 120 10.78 18.37 1.74
N VAL A 121 11.95 18.70 1.20
CA VAL A 121 12.87 17.71 0.59
C VAL A 121 13.30 16.66 1.64
N ARG A 122 13.58 17.07 2.86
CA ARG A 122 13.92 16.13 3.94
C ARG A 122 12.74 15.21 4.27
N LEU A 123 11.53 15.75 4.35
CA LEU A 123 10.32 14.96 4.58
C LEU A 123 10.10 13.95 3.44
N LYS A 124 10.23 14.38 2.18
CA LYS A 124 10.11 13.52 1.00
C LYS A 124 11.10 12.35 1.07
N ARG A 125 12.37 12.62 1.40
CA ARG A 125 13.37 11.56 1.53
C ARG A 125 13.02 10.52 2.60
N TYR A 126 12.55 10.96 3.77
CA TYR A 126 12.10 10.02 4.79
C TYR A 126 10.92 9.18 4.34
N THR A 127 9.99 9.78 3.59
CA THR A 127 8.86 9.06 3.02
C THR A 127 9.33 8.02 2.00
N ASP A 128 10.27 8.38 1.10
CA ASP A 128 10.83 7.46 0.11
C ASP A 128 11.64 6.32 0.72
N GLU A 129 12.39 6.59 1.78
CA GLU A 129 13.10 5.55 2.55
C GLU A 129 12.12 4.55 3.18
N LEU A 130 11.00 5.06 3.73
CA LEU A 130 9.96 4.20 4.29
C LEU A 130 9.25 3.36 3.23
N GLU A 131 8.89 3.96 2.07
CA GLU A 131 8.29 3.22 0.95
C GLU A 131 9.24 2.16 0.40
N SER A 132 10.53 2.49 0.27
CA SER A 132 11.55 1.54 -0.19
C SER A 132 11.72 0.37 0.77
N ALA A 133 11.76 0.61 2.07
CA ALA A 133 11.83 -0.44 3.08
C ALA A 133 10.59 -1.35 3.03
N GLU A 134 9.41 -0.76 2.86
CA GLU A 134 8.16 -1.50 2.73
C GLU A 134 8.13 -2.35 1.45
N ALA A 135 8.55 -1.79 0.31
CA ALA A 135 8.64 -2.51 -0.96
C ALA A 135 9.57 -3.73 -0.88
N VAL A 136 10.70 -3.62 -0.17
CA VAL A 136 11.60 -4.75 0.08
C VAL A 136 10.90 -5.85 0.87
N ILE A 137 10.14 -5.52 1.90
CA ILE A 137 9.45 -6.52 2.74
C ILE A 137 8.33 -7.20 1.97
N LEU A 138 7.54 -6.44 1.20
CA LEU A 138 6.51 -7.02 0.33
C LEU A 138 7.14 -7.92 -0.75
N GLY A 139 8.28 -7.51 -1.30
CA GLY A 139 9.07 -8.31 -2.23
C GLY A 139 9.60 -9.61 -1.61
N LEU A 140 9.98 -9.59 -0.32
CA LEU A 140 10.35 -10.81 0.42
C LEU A 140 9.14 -11.74 0.59
N GLY A 141 7.95 -11.21 0.90
CA GLY A 141 6.71 -11.99 0.95
C GLY A 141 6.45 -12.71 -0.38
N ALA A 142 6.51 -11.98 -1.50
CA ALA A 142 6.37 -12.57 -2.84
C ALA A 142 7.49 -13.59 -3.18
N THR A 143 8.71 -13.39 -2.68
CA THR A 143 9.81 -14.35 -2.88
C THR A 143 9.57 -15.65 -2.11
N ILE A 144 8.99 -15.55 -0.91
CA ILE A 144 8.64 -16.73 -0.11
C ILE A 144 7.49 -17.49 -0.77
N GLU A 145 6.49 -16.76 -1.31
CA GLU A 145 5.46 -17.35 -2.15
C GLU A 145 6.06 -18.12 -3.33
N ALA A 146 7.04 -17.53 -4.02
CA ALA A 146 7.69 -18.15 -5.18
C ALA A 146 8.50 -19.43 -4.84
N ARG A 147 8.85 -19.67 -3.56
CA ARG A 147 9.45 -20.96 -3.11
C ARG A 147 8.44 -22.11 -3.14
N ASP A 148 7.15 -21.81 -3.00
CA ASP A 148 6.09 -22.80 -3.14
C ASP A 148 5.45 -22.64 -4.52
N PRO A 149 5.72 -23.56 -5.47
CA PRO A 149 5.21 -23.44 -6.83
C PRO A 149 3.69 -23.51 -6.92
N THR A 150 3.01 -23.85 -5.82
CA THR A 150 1.54 -23.97 -5.75
C THR A 150 0.84 -22.64 -5.50
N THR A 151 1.59 -21.57 -5.20
CA THR A 151 1.04 -20.29 -4.71
C THR A 151 1.18 -19.13 -5.71
N ARG A 152 1.50 -19.38 -6.98
CA ARG A 152 1.69 -18.32 -7.98
C ARG A 152 0.49 -17.34 -8.03
N GLY A 153 0.74 -16.06 -7.73
CA GLY A 153 -0.26 -14.99 -7.72
C GLY A 153 -1.26 -15.05 -6.55
N HIS A 154 -1.03 -15.94 -5.59
CA HIS A 154 -1.85 -16.10 -4.38
C HIS A 154 -1.90 -14.79 -3.57
N CYS A 155 -0.74 -14.19 -3.25
CA CYS A 155 -0.68 -12.95 -2.49
C CYS A 155 -1.51 -11.82 -3.13
N GLN A 156 -1.44 -11.67 -4.48
CA GLN A 156 -2.21 -10.66 -5.19
C GLN A 156 -3.72 -10.94 -5.13
N ARG A 157 -4.13 -12.21 -5.27
CA ARG A 157 -5.56 -12.58 -5.15
C ARG A 157 -6.06 -12.35 -3.74
N LEU A 158 -5.29 -12.72 -2.70
CA LEU A 158 -5.66 -12.45 -1.30
C LEU A 158 -5.81 -10.96 -1.03
N ALA A 159 -4.86 -10.15 -1.48
CA ALA A 159 -4.93 -8.69 -1.36
C ALA A 159 -6.18 -8.13 -2.05
N LYS A 160 -6.47 -8.58 -3.29
CA LYS A 160 -7.65 -8.16 -4.06
C LYS A 160 -8.94 -8.57 -3.37
N TYR A 161 -9.12 -9.84 -3.03
CA TYR A 161 -10.35 -10.33 -2.39
C TYR A 161 -10.53 -9.74 -1.01
N GLY A 162 -9.46 -9.68 -0.20
CA GLY A 162 -9.50 -9.11 1.14
C GLY A 162 -9.89 -7.63 1.14
N THR A 163 -9.32 -6.83 0.26
CA THR A 163 -9.67 -5.40 0.13
C THR A 163 -11.07 -5.20 -0.44
N THR A 164 -11.53 -6.04 -1.37
CA THR A 164 -12.90 -5.95 -1.92
C THR A 164 -13.92 -6.29 -0.84
N LEU A 165 -13.71 -7.37 -0.08
CA LEU A 165 -14.56 -7.71 1.07
C LEU A 165 -14.52 -6.61 2.13
N GLY A 166 -13.34 -6.07 2.44
CA GLY A 166 -13.21 -4.96 3.39
C GLY A 166 -14.00 -3.73 2.99
N LYS A 167 -14.02 -3.38 1.69
CA LYS A 167 -14.83 -2.28 1.16
C LYS A 167 -16.33 -2.55 1.31
N SER A 168 -16.80 -3.75 1.01
CA SER A 168 -18.22 -4.11 1.17
C SER A 168 -18.67 -4.07 2.63
N LEU A 169 -17.76 -4.31 3.57
CA LEU A 169 -17.99 -4.19 5.01
C LEU A 169 -17.84 -2.75 5.54
N GLY A 170 -17.52 -1.77 4.70
CA GLY A 170 -17.38 -0.36 5.09
C GLY A 170 -16.11 -0.06 5.89
N LEU A 171 -15.05 -0.85 5.73
CA LEU A 171 -13.78 -0.61 6.43
C LEU A 171 -13.11 0.68 5.92
N ASN A 172 -12.41 1.36 6.81
CA ASN A 172 -11.66 2.57 6.49
C ASN A 172 -10.38 2.28 5.69
N ASP A 173 -9.78 3.33 5.07
CA ASP A 173 -8.58 3.20 4.23
C ASP A 173 -7.38 2.58 4.94
N ARG A 174 -7.25 2.78 6.24
CA ARG A 174 -6.18 2.20 7.04
C ARG A 174 -6.31 0.69 7.15
N ASP A 175 -7.52 0.19 7.36
CA ASP A 175 -7.82 -1.24 7.44
C ASP A 175 -7.73 -1.89 6.05
N LEU A 176 -8.19 -1.20 4.99
CA LEU A 176 -8.04 -1.65 3.61
C LEU A 176 -6.55 -1.75 3.21
N SER A 177 -5.73 -0.78 3.60
CA SER A 177 -4.29 -0.84 3.40
C SER A 177 -3.62 -1.99 4.18
N ALA A 178 -4.12 -2.30 5.39
CA ALA A 178 -3.64 -3.43 6.17
C ALA A 178 -4.02 -4.78 5.53
N LEU A 179 -5.21 -4.90 4.94
CA LEU A 179 -5.63 -6.09 4.19
C LEU A 179 -4.79 -6.29 2.92
N ASP A 180 -4.53 -5.22 2.16
CA ASP A 180 -3.67 -5.27 0.98
C ASP A 180 -2.28 -5.83 1.32
N ARG A 181 -1.60 -5.24 2.31
CA ARG A 181 -0.30 -5.70 2.80
C ARG A 181 -0.36 -7.07 3.46
N GLY A 182 -1.43 -7.36 4.19
CA GLY A 182 -1.66 -8.64 4.83
C GLY A 182 -1.74 -9.78 3.83
N GLY A 183 -2.37 -9.57 2.68
CA GLY A 183 -2.38 -10.53 1.58
C GLY A 183 -0.99 -10.95 1.12
N PHE A 184 -0.02 -10.03 1.10
CA PHE A 184 1.36 -10.32 0.73
C PHE A 184 2.19 -10.91 1.87
N LEU A 185 1.86 -10.59 3.13
CA LEU A 185 2.74 -10.86 4.27
C LEU A 185 2.22 -11.94 5.22
N HIS A 186 0.97 -12.42 5.07
CA HIS A 186 0.37 -13.38 6.01
C HIS A 186 1.27 -14.61 6.22
N ASP A 187 1.93 -15.07 5.19
CA ASP A 187 2.78 -16.25 5.13
C ASP A 187 4.29 -15.97 5.19
N ILE A 188 4.72 -14.72 5.46
CA ILE A 188 6.15 -14.33 5.45
C ILE A 188 7.01 -15.20 6.39
N GLY A 189 6.43 -15.70 7.46
CA GLY A 189 7.13 -16.56 8.42
C GLY A 189 7.48 -17.95 7.87
N LYS A 190 6.96 -18.36 6.73
CA LYS A 190 7.38 -19.60 6.03
C LYS A 190 8.86 -19.57 5.60
N ILE A 191 9.51 -18.39 5.66
CA ILE A 191 10.98 -18.28 5.47
C ILE A 191 11.75 -19.18 6.43
N ALA A 192 11.24 -19.43 7.63
CA ALA A 192 11.87 -20.28 8.63
C ALA A 192 11.51 -21.78 8.47
N VAL A 193 10.56 -22.11 7.60
CA VAL A 193 10.16 -23.50 7.37
C VAL A 193 11.18 -24.18 6.45
N PRO A 194 11.80 -25.33 6.86
CA PRO A 194 12.73 -26.06 6.02
C PRO A 194 12.05 -26.61 4.75
N ASP A 195 12.79 -26.65 3.62
CA ASP A 195 12.30 -27.12 2.33
C ASP A 195 11.70 -28.52 2.38
N ARG A 196 12.29 -29.43 3.16
CA ARG A 196 11.76 -30.78 3.35
C ARG A 196 10.33 -30.82 3.92
N VAL A 197 9.90 -29.78 4.65
CA VAL A 197 8.56 -29.64 5.19
C VAL A 197 7.68 -28.82 4.25
N LEU A 198 8.20 -27.68 3.77
CA LEU A 198 7.45 -26.74 2.90
C LEU A 198 7.08 -27.40 1.56
N LEU A 199 8.01 -28.14 0.94
CA LEU A 199 7.87 -28.72 -0.40
C LEU A 199 7.47 -30.22 -0.36
N LYS A 200 7.03 -30.72 0.80
CA LYS A 200 6.65 -32.11 0.93
C LYS A 200 5.42 -32.45 0.10
N GLY A 201 5.57 -33.39 -0.82
CA GLY A 201 4.51 -33.86 -1.73
C GLY A 201 3.44 -34.75 -1.10
N GLY A 202 3.15 -34.62 0.19
CA GLY A 202 2.16 -35.44 0.89
C GLY A 202 1.73 -34.83 2.21
N LYS A 203 0.98 -35.60 3.03
CA LYS A 203 0.55 -35.12 4.35
C LYS A 203 1.77 -34.93 5.28
N LEU A 204 1.76 -33.82 6.01
CA LEU A 204 2.75 -33.58 7.07
C LEU A 204 2.46 -34.51 8.24
N ASP A 205 3.50 -35.08 8.85
CA ASP A 205 3.38 -35.75 10.12
C ASP A 205 3.19 -34.75 11.29
N ALA A 206 3.03 -35.27 12.52
CA ALA A 206 2.78 -34.41 13.67
C ALA A 206 3.94 -33.44 13.98
N SER A 207 5.19 -33.87 13.75
CA SER A 207 6.38 -33.05 14.00
C SER A 207 6.55 -31.96 12.93
N GLU A 208 6.33 -32.31 11.67
CA GLU A 208 6.35 -31.40 10.53
C GLU A 208 5.21 -30.38 10.61
N SER A 209 4.01 -30.82 10.99
CA SER A 209 2.86 -29.96 11.22
C SER A 209 3.13 -28.93 12.34
N LYS A 210 3.83 -29.31 13.40
CA LYS A 210 4.25 -28.38 14.45
C LYS A 210 5.19 -27.31 13.88
N VAL A 211 6.20 -27.69 13.10
CA VAL A 211 7.12 -26.74 12.44
C VAL A 211 6.36 -25.80 11.50
N MET A 212 5.44 -26.32 10.70
CA MET A 212 4.63 -25.50 9.79
C MET A 212 3.76 -24.49 10.57
N ARG A 213 3.16 -24.89 11.69
CA ARG A 213 2.30 -24.02 12.51
C ARG A 213 3.04 -22.89 13.24
N GLU A 214 4.37 -22.87 13.23
CA GLU A 214 5.15 -21.78 13.82
C GLU A 214 5.28 -20.55 12.92
N HIS A 215 4.96 -20.66 11.60
CA HIS A 215 5.15 -19.54 10.68
C HIS A 215 4.39 -18.26 11.07
N PRO A 216 3.16 -18.29 11.66
CA PRO A 216 2.50 -17.05 12.05
C PRO A 216 3.24 -16.31 13.17
N ILE A 217 3.86 -17.04 14.10
CA ILE A 217 4.66 -16.48 15.19
C ILE A 217 5.94 -15.84 14.63
N VAL A 218 6.64 -16.55 13.74
CA VAL A 218 7.84 -16.05 13.08
C VAL A 218 7.52 -14.83 12.22
N GLY A 219 6.43 -14.89 11.46
CA GLY A 219 5.96 -13.79 10.62
C GLY A 219 5.64 -12.53 11.43
N ASP A 220 4.93 -12.67 12.54
CA ASP A 220 4.65 -11.55 13.47
C ASP A 220 5.95 -10.94 14.01
N ALA A 221 6.92 -11.76 14.41
CA ALA A 221 8.22 -11.29 14.88
C ALA A 221 9.01 -10.54 13.79
N LEU A 222 8.99 -11.01 12.54
CA LEU A 222 9.62 -10.31 11.40
C LEU A 222 8.98 -8.95 11.13
N CYS A 223 7.67 -8.84 11.27
CA CYS A 223 6.94 -7.58 11.07
C CYS A 223 7.07 -6.60 12.25
N ALA A 224 7.48 -7.07 13.45
CA ALA A 224 7.50 -6.26 14.68
C ALA A 224 8.45 -5.04 14.63
N GLY A 225 9.52 -5.10 13.81
CA GLY A 225 10.50 -4.03 13.67
C GLY A 225 9.99 -2.77 12.94
N LEU A 226 8.86 -2.86 12.24
CA LEU A 226 8.31 -1.77 11.43
C LEU A 226 6.95 -1.29 11.95
N ARG A 227 6.91 -0.04 12.40
CA ARG A 227 5.66 0.58 12.89
C ARG A 227 4.57 0.65 11.82
N SER A 228 4.91 0.77 10.54
CA SER A 228 3.97 0.75 9.42
C SER A 228 3.21 -0.58 9.29
N LEU A 229 3.74 -1.67 9.82
CA LEU A 229 3.14 -3.00 9.80
C LEU A 229 2.35 -3.36 11.07
N ASN A 230 2.21 -2.44 12.03
CA ASN A 230 1.51 -2.75 13.30
C ASN A 230 0.09 -3.26 13.10
N GLN A 231 -0.63 -2.83 12.05
CA GLN A 231 -1.97 -3.36 11.73
C GLN A 231 -1.95 -4.63 10.90
N VAL A 232 -0.85 -4.91 10.22
CA VAL A 232 -0.65 -6.16 9.46
C VAL A 232 -0.29 -7.32 10.39
N ARG A 233 0.44 -7.06 11.47
CA ARG A 233 0.88 -8.08 12.43
C ARG A 233 -0.24 -8.98 12.96
N PRO A 234 -1.41 -8.45 13.40
CA PRO A 234 -2.52 -9.30 13.81
C PRO A 234 -3.04 -10.21 12.68
N ILE A 235 -2.98 -9.78 11.42
CA ILE A 235 -3.31 -10.61 10.26
C ILE A 235 -2.32 -11.76 10.15
N VAL A 236 -1.03 -11.44 10.11
CA VAL A 236 0.06 -12.42 9.99
C VAL A 236 0.00 -13.47 11.11
N ARG A 237 -0.25 -13.03 12.35
CA ARG A 237 -0.26 -13.93 13.50
C ARG A 237 -1.51 -14.79 13.56
N HIS A 238 -2.69 -14.27 13.17
CA HIS A 238 -3.96 -14.88 13.51
C HIS A 238 -4.81 -15.36 12.32
N HIS A 239 -4.32 -15.32 11.07
CA HIS A 239 -5.10 -15.75 9.90
C HIS A 239 -5.48 -17.24 9.91
N HIS A 240 -4.82 -18.06 10.72
CA HIS A 240 -5.17 -19.47 10.95
C HIS A 240 -5.98 -19.72 12.21
N GLU A 241 -6.39 -18.68 12.92
CA GLU A 241 -7.28 -18.85 14.06
C GLU A 241 -8.69 -19.22 13.62
N ARG A 242 -9.41 -19.93 14.51
CA ARG A 242 -10.80 -20.33 14.35
C ARG A 242 -11.60 -19.84 15.54
N LEU A 243 -12.85 -19.43 15.31
CA LEU A 243 -13.68 -18.83 16.36
C LEU A 243 -14.02 -19.79 17.51
N ASP A 244 -13.94 -21.11 17.28
CA ASP A 244 -14.12 -22.14 18.31
C ASP A 244 -12.87 -22.39 19.16
N GLY A 245 -11.74 -21.74 18.82
CA GLY A 245 -10.44 -21.91 19.50
C GLY A 245 -9.62 -23.12 19.05
N SER A 246 -10.06 -23.84 17.99
CA SER A 246 -9.29 -24.95 17.41
C SER A 246 -8.19 -24.51 16.45
N GLY A 247 -8.08 -23.19 16.19
CA GLY A 247 -7.06 -22.56 15.35
C GLY A 247 -5.69 -22.51 16.02
N TYR A 248 -4.77 -21.79 15.39
CA TYR A 248 -3.40 -21.57 15.89
C TYR A 248 -2.89 -20.19 15.43
N PRO A 249 -1.87 -19.63 16.11
CA PRO A 249 -1.01 -20.21 17.15
C PRO A 249 -1.54 -20.04 18.57
N ASP A 250 -2.47 -19.10 18.83
CA ASP A 250 -2.84 -18.70 20.18
C ASP A 250 -4.15 -19.34 20.66
N GLY A 251 -4.91 -20.00 19.77
CA GLY A 251 -6.20 -20.64 20.10
C GLY A 251 -7.28 -19.64 20.52
N LEU A 252 -7.31 -18.48 19.84
CA LEU A 252 -8.26 -17.39 20.10
C LEU A 252 -9.70 -17.82 19.83
N ARG A 253 -10.64 -17.22 20.58
CA ARG A 253 -12.07 -17.58 20.47
C ARG A 253 -12.93 -16.36 20.17
N ASN A 254 -13.93 -16.53 19.31
CA ASN A 254 -14.96 -15.53 19.03
C ASN A 254 -14.36 -14.11 18.81
N GLY A 255 -14.82 -13.12 19.54
CA GLY A 255 -14.40 -11.73 19.44
C GLY A 255 -12.91 -11.44 19.75
N GLN A 256 -12.13 -12.44 20.16
CA GLN A 256 -10.67 -12.29 20.32
C GLN A 256 -9.93 -12.36 18.98
N VAL A 257 -10.51 -13.04 17.96
CA VAL A 257 -9.88 -13.13 16.63
C VAL A 257 -10.09 -11.80 15.89
N PRO A 258 -9.01 -11.07 15.54
CA PRO A 258 -9.13 -9.78 14.85
C PRO A 258 -9.89 -9.90 13.52
N LEU A 259 -10.78 -8.95 13.23
CA LEU A 259 -11.61 -8.99 12.02
C LEU A 259 -10.77 -9.10 10.73
N LEU A 260 -9.66 -8.34 10.63
CA LEU A 260 -8.80 -8.39 9.44
C LEU A 260 -8.14 -9.76 9.26
N ALA A 261 -7.83 -10.46 10.36
CA ALA A 261 -7.30 -11.83 10.31
C ALA A 261 -8.39 -12.83 9.88
N GLN A 262 -9.63 -12.64 10.33
CA GLN A 262 -10.76 -13.46 9.88
C GLN A 262 -11.01 -13.29 8.38
N ILE A 263 -10.96 -12.04 7.86
CA ILE A 263 -11.11 -11.74 6.43
C ILE A 263 -10.04 -12.50 5.63
N VAL A 264 -8.76 -12.33 5.99
CA VAL A 264 -7.67 -13.03 5.28
C VAL A 264 -7.80 -14.53 5.40
N GLY A 265 -8.18 -15.06 6.57
CA GLY A 265 -8.37 -16.49 6.76
C GLY A 265 -9.51 -17.11 5.91
N VAL A 266 -10.61 -16.37 5.67
CA VAL A 266 -11.69 -16.81 4.75
C VAL A 266 -11.21 -16.80 3.31
N VAL A 267 -10.54 -15.71 2.90
CA VAL A 267 -10.01 -15.55 1.54
C VAL A 267 -8.93 -16.58 1.23
N ASP A 268 -8.04 -16.87 2.18
CA ASP A 268 -6.96 -17.87 2.05
C ASP A 268 -7.53 -19.28 1.80
N VAL A 269 -8.53 -19.69 2.59
CA VAL A 269 -9.21 -20.96 2.37
C VAL A 269 -9.85 -21.03 0.99
N PHE A 270 -10.56 -19.99 0.56
CA PHE A 270 -11.17 -19.92 -0.76
C PHE A 270 -10.14 -20.04 -1.88
N ASP A 271 -9.09 -19.23 -1.83
CA ASP A 271 -8.03 -19.25 -2.84
C ASP A 271 -7.31 -20.60 -2.89
N ALA A 272 -7.06 -21.19 -1.72
CA ALA A 272 -6.47 -22.53 -1.62
C ALA A 272 -7.35 -23.62 -2.22
N LEU A 273 -8.68 -23.48 -2.21
CA LEU A 273 -9.62 -24.43 -2.79
C LEU A 273 -9.78 -24.27 -4.30
N THR A 274 -9.78 -23.03 -4.79
CA THR A 274 -10.11 -22.68 -6.17
C THR A 274 -8.90 -22.54 -7.10
N THR A 275 -7.67 -22.58 -6.54
CA THR A 275 -6.42 -22.51 -7.32
C THR A 275 -5.86 -23.91 -7.57
N GLU A 276 -5.30 -24.12 -8.78
CA GLU A 276 -4.60 -25.35 -9.14
C GLU A 276 -3.39 -25.60 -8.23
N ARG A 277 -3.27 -26.82 -7.73
CA ARG A 277 -2.13 -27.29 -6.94
C ARG A 277 -1.59 -28.58 -7.54
N PRO A 278 -0.27 -28.89 -7.43
CA PRO A 278 0.36 -30.06 -8.06
C PRO A 278 -0.33 -31.39 -7.75
N TYR A 279 -1.06 -31.44 -6.65
CA TYR A 279 -1.70 -32.68 -6.16
C TYR A 279 -3.22 -32.61 -6.13
N ARG A 280 -3.82 -31.48 -6.63
CA ARG A 280 -5.26 -31.28 -6.56
C ARG A 280 -5.74 -30.34 -7.68
N GLN A 281 -6.71 -30.79 -8.45
CA GLN A 281 -7.46 -29.94 -9.38
C GLN A 281 -8.18 -28.81 -8.64
N PRO A 282 -8.32 -27.62 -9.24
CA PRO A 282 -9.08 -26.53 -8.64
C PRO A 282 -10.54 -26.97 -8.45
N MET A 283 -11.09 -26.65 -7.29
CA MET A 283 -12.51 -26.85 -6.97
C MET A 283 -13.35 -25.80 -7.69
N ALA A 284 -14.56 -26.16 -8.11
CA ALA A 284 -15.52 -25.18 -8.60
C ALA A 284 -15.84 -24.15 -7.50
N ARG A 285 -16.18 -22.92 -7.90
CA ARG A 285 -16.46 -21.83 -6.94
C ARG A 285 -17.58 -22.20 -5.97
N ASP A 286 -18.65 -22.80 -6.49
CA ASP A 286 -19.82 -23.18 -5.69
C ASP A 286 -19.46 -24.24 -4.64
N ASP A 287 -18.66 -25.23 -5.01
CA ASP A 287 -18.16 -26.24 -4.06
C ASP A 287 -17.27 -25.59 -2.96
N ALA A 288 -16.46 -24.60 -3.34
CA ALA A 288 -15.64 -23.86 -2.37
C ALA A 288 -16.52 -23.01 -1.42
N PHE A 289 -17.62 -22.46 -1.90
CA PHE A 289 -18.61 -21.76 -1.06
C PHE A 289 -19.31 -22.71 -0.09
N GLU A 290 -19.62 -23.92 -0.51
CA GLU A 290 -20.16 -24.95 0.39
C GLU A 290 -19.18 -25.27 1.53
N VAL A 291 -17.88 -25.44 1.21
CA VAL A 291 -16.85 -25.66 2.23
C VAL A 291 -16.78 -24.52 3.25
N LEU A 292 -16.79 -23.25 2.78
CA LEU A 292 -16.79 -22.09 3.69
C LEU A 292 -18.05 -22.03 4.56
N THR A 293 -19.20 -22.36 3.97
CA THR A 293 -20.49 -22.43 4.69
C THR A 293 -20.47 -23.51 5.76
N ASP A 294 -19.89 -24.66 5.47
CA ASP A 294 -19.68 -25.74 6.42
C ASP A 294 -18.70 -25.35 7.54
N GLU A 295 -17.62 -24.62 7.24
CA GLU A 295 -16.73 -24.09 8.26
C GLU A 295 -17.45 -23.10 9.19
N ALA A 296 -18.34 -22.26 8.65
CA ALA A 296 -19.16 -21.36 9.45
C ALA A 296 -20.17 -22.15 10.33
N ALA A 297 -20.81 -23.19 9.78
CA ALA A 297 -21.73 -24.03 10.53
C ALA A 297 -21.04 -24.79 11.69
N LYS A 298 -19.75 -25.14 11.53
CA LYS A 298 -18.91 -25.73 12.59
C LYS A 298 -18.43 -24.70 13.63
N GLY A 299 -18.76 -23.41 13.47
CA GLY A 299 -18.29 -22.34 14.35
C GLY A 299 -16.81 -21.97 14.15
N TRP A 300 -16.20 -22.34 13.03
CA TRP A 300 -14.81 -21.99 12.72
C TRP A 300 -14.68 -20.57 12.16
N ARG A 301 -15.69 -20.11 11.42
CA ARG A 301 -15.75 -18.79 10.76
C ARG A 301 -17.02 -18.05 11.17
N ASP A 302 -16.97 -16.73 11.06
CA ASP A 302 -18.16 -15.90 11.23
C ASP A 302 -19.07 -16.08 10.01
N ARG A 303 -20.35 -16.41 10.26
CA ARG A 303 -21.35 -16.69 9.23
C ARG A 303 -21.61 -15.45 8.36
N ALA A 304 -21.78 -14.29 8.98
CA ALA A 304 -22.06 -13.05 8.25
C ALA A 304 -20.89 -12.65 7.37
N LEU A 305 -19.64 -12.87 7.83
CA LEU A 305 -18.44 -12.63 7.05
C LEU A 305 -18.33 -13.56 5.83
N VAL A 306 -18.66 -14.85 5.99
CA VAL A 306 -18.69 -15.82 4.89
C VAL A 306 -19.76 -15.44 3.86
N ASP A 307 -20.97 -15.12 4.32
CA ASP A 307 -22.08 -14.72 3.44
C ASP A 307 -21.74 -13.42 2.65
N ALA A 308 -21.10 -12.43 3.30
CA ALA A 308 -20.62 -11.23 2.64
C ALA A 308 -19.55 -11.53 1.58
N PHE A 309 -18.61 -12.44 1.89
CA PHE A 309 -17.58 -12.85 0.93
C PHE A 309 -18.16 -13.54 -0.30
N ILE A 310 -19.09 -14.47 -0.10
CA ILE A 310 -19.81 -15.16 -1.20
C ILE A 310 -20.53 -14.13 -2.07
N GLY A 311 -21.22 -13.15 -1.50
CA GLY A 311 -21.86 -12.05 -2.24
C GLY A 311 -20.87 -11.28 -3.11
N VAL A 312 -19.77 -10.84 -2.55
CA VAL A 312 -18.73 -10.08 -3.25
C VAL A 312 -18.11 -10.87 -4.43
N VAL A 313 -17.85 -12.16 -4.24
CA VAL A 313 -17.25 -13.00 -5.30
C VAL A 313 -18.26 -13.35 -6.39
N SER A 314 -19.52 -13.52 -6.02
CA SER A 314 -20.61 -13.82 -6.98
C SER A 314 -20.95 -12.64 -7.89
N GLU A 315 -20.85 -11.41 -7.38
CA GLU A 315 -21.04 -10.17 -8.17
C GLU A 315 -19.90 -9.88 -9.15
N GLN A 316 -18.69 -10.36 -8.86
CA GLN A 316 -17.59 -10.31 -9.81
C GLN A 316 -17.86 -11.36 -10.87
N SER A 317 -18.49 -10.96 -12.02
CA SER A 317 -18.69 -11.81 -13.20
C SER A 317 -17.43 -12.65 -13.49
N PRO A 318 -17.59 -13.89 -14.04
CA PRO A 318 -16.44 -14.67 -14.44
C PRO A 318 -15.70 -13.85 -15.51
N ASP A 319 -14.61 -13.22 -15.13
CA ASP A 319 -13.66 -12.68 -16.09
C ASP A 319 -13.18 -13.87 -16.92
N VAL A 320 -13.61 -13.82 -18.15
CA VAL A 320 -13.19 -14.56 -19.30
C VAL A 320 -11.76 -15.07 -19.15
N SER A 321 -11.64 -16.35 -19.31
CA SER A 321 -10.48 -17.20 -19.53
C SER A 321 -9.29 -16.53 -20.23
#